data_77bcf0c02d2a1979382b3abd10db30b1
#
_entry.id   77bcf0c02d2a1979382b3abd10db30b1
#
_cell.length_a   1.000
_cell.length_b   1.000
_cell.length_c   1.000
_cell.angle_alpha   90.00
_cell.angle_beta   90.00
_cell.angle_gamma   90.00
#
_symmetry.space_group_name_H-M   'P 1'
#
loop_
_entity.id
_entity.type
_entity.pdbx_description
1 polymer ?
#
loop_
_entity_poly.entity_id
_entity_poly.type
_entity_poly.pdbx_seq_one_letter_code
_entity_poly.pdbx_strand_id
1 'polypeptide(L)'
;MEPKVAFASGSFDPEVFLLSEYGKNALEMPRIVEAHPDAPMHPEVLAYWEARGAKKALYEAGTAHAWSVFSPISMDPTRKYPVIYCSHGGGEDQFMAETYGYNELVAPMGVLCVYAQNGDFTNRDIETEFPRILNALEDKGYPIDRSRVYAVGFSAGSVASLRLAMTCPQMLAGIGPVPGPNSFRGGILGSKLPGYAKTFGLQMPLICCGGMQDGGDAWPLSEEQEFRNFNLWMTDVGHAAGYVPMTVEKAAILASSGDTVKRKFRLDFDETWIGFQEGTFWYCGQYYDEKHVPIARFQGIEGLPHLHCKTQAKEIYSYLRQFSRNPETGEIVYTSGNINHAKNS
;
A
#
# COMPACT_ATOMS: atom_id res chain seq x y z
N MET A 1 15.27 -21.37 14.91
CA MET A 1 13.84 -21.50 14.58
C MET A 1 13.68 -21.00 13.17
N GLU A 2 13.19 -21.80 12.23
CA GLU A 2 12.97 -21.33 10.86
C GLU A 2 11.83 -20.31 10.86
N PRO A 3 11.91 -19.23 10.10
CA PRO A 3 10.87 -18.21 10.07
C PRO A 3 9.55 -18.82 9.64
N LYS A 4 8.52 -18.69 10.48
CA LYS A 4 7.16 -19.08 10.13
C LYS A 4 6.52 -18.03 9.24
N VAL A 5 6.92 -18.01 7.98
CA VAL A 5 6.16 -17.27 6.97
C VAL A 5 4.96 -18.13 6.57
N ALA A 6 3.76 -17.69 6.90
CA ALA A 6 2.54 -18.34 6.45
C ALA A 6 2.35 -18.03 4.95
N PHE A 7 2.80 -18.95 4.10
CA PHE A 7 2.51 -18.88 2.69
C PHE A 7 1.10 -19.41 2.43
N ALA A 8 0.26 -18.62 1.79
CA ALA A 8 -1.02 -19.11 1.29
C ALA A 8 -0.78 -20.23 0.27
N SER A 9 -1.56 -21.31 0.38
CA SER A 9 -1.43 -22.51 -0.46
C SER A 9 -1.69 -22.21 -1.93
N GLY A 10 -0.69 -22.34 -2.77
CA GLY A 10 -0.72 -22.21 -4.23
C GLY A 10 0.46 -22.94 -4.86
N SER A 11 0.59 -22.93 -6.17
CA SER A 11 1.67 -23.56 -6.96
C SER A 11 3.05 -22.85 -6.78
N PHE A 12 3.34 -22.41 -5.59
CA PHE A 12 4.52 -21.65 -5.19
C PHE A 12 5.50 -22.59 -4.49
N ASP A 13 6.78 -22.52 -4.84
CA ASP A 13 7.85 -23.23 -4.15
C ASP A 13 8.52 -22.29 -3.14
N PRO A 14 8.23 -22.43 -1.83
CA PRO A 14 8.80 -21.59 -0.79
C PRO A 14 10.34 -21.66 -0.75
N GLU A 15 10.92 -22.81 -1.02
CA GLU A 15 12.38 -23.00 -0.97
C GLU A 15 13.07 -22.21 -2.07
N VAL A 16 12.53 -22.24 -3.30
CA VAL A 16 13.06 -21.47 -4.42
C VAL A 16 12.93 -19.96 -4.15
N PHE A 17 11.79 -19.52 -3.62
CA PHE A 17 11.60 -18.11 -3.25
C PHE A 17 12.60 -17.66 -2.20
N LEU A 18 12.78 -18.43 -1.12
CA LEU A 18 13.69 -18.10 -0.03
C LEU A 18 15.17 -18.05 -0.45
N LEU A 19 15.53 -18.75 -1.51
CA LEU A 19 16.87 -18.69 -2.09
C LEU A 19 17.08 -17.46 -3.00
N SER A 20 16.02 -16.84 -3.48
CA SER A 20 16.12 -15.62 -4.29
C SER A 20 16.62 -14.43 -3.46
N GLU A 21 17.25 -13.45 -4.12
CA GLU A 21 17.61 -12.18 -3.45
C GLU A 21 16.40 -11.45 -2.92
N TYR A 22 15.29 -11.52 -3.65
CA TYR A 22 14.02 -10.96 -3.23
C TYR A 22 13.49 -11.60 -1.93
N GLY A 23 13.48 -12.94 -1.85
CA GLY A 23 13.07 -13.68 -0.65
C GLY A 23 13.98 -13.42 0.55
N LYS A 24 15.29 -13.35 0.34
CA LYS A 24 16.27 -13.00 1.40
C LYS A 24 15.99 -11.60 1.96
N ASN A 25 15.80 -10.62 1.07
CA ASN A 25 15.49 -9.24 1.45
C ASN A 25 14.13 -9.12 2.15
N ALA A 26 13.12 -9.84 1.67
CA ALA A 26 11.78 -9.85 2.26
C ALA A 26 11.75 -10.39 3.69
N LEU A 27 12.69 -11.29 4.05
CA LEU A 27 12.74 -11.94 5.36
C LEU A 27 13.73 -11.30 6.35
N GLU A 28 14.49 -10.29 5.93
CA GLU A 28 15.51 -9.68 6.81
C GLU A 28 14.88 -9.14 8.10
N MET A 29 13.84 -8.34 8.01
CA MET A 29 13.15 -7.74 9.16
C MET A 29 12.34 -8.72 10.00
N PRO A 30 11.54 -9.63 9.42
CA PRO A 30 10.85 -10.65 10.20
C PRO A 30 11.79 -11.44 11.13
N ARG A 31 13.00 -11.75 10.70
CA ARG A 31 13.99 -12.46 11.53
C ARG A 31 14.39 -11.67 12.77
N ILE A 32 14.57 -10.35 12.65
CA ILE A 32 14.91 -9.49 13.79
C ILE A 32 13.73 -9.40 14.76
N VAL A 33 12.52 -9.24 14.26
CA VAL A 33 11.29 -9.19 15.08
C VAL A 33 11.02 -10.53 15.74
N GLU A 34 11.20 -11.66 15.04
CA GLU A 34 11.04 -13.00 15.63
C GLU A 34 12.05 -13.29 16.72
N ALA A 35 13.25 -12.76 16.66
CA ALA A 35 14.24 -12.89 17.72
C ALA A 35 13.83 -12.16 19.00
N HIS A 36 12.97 -11.13 18.90
CA HIS A 36 12.55 -10.26 20.00
C HIS A 36 11.03 -9.99 19.99
N PRO A 37 10.16 -11.02 19.98
CA PRO A 37 8.73 -10.87 19.76
C PRO A 37 8.02 -10.07 20.87
N ASP A 38 8.56 -10.07 22.09
CA ASP A 38 7.94 -9.45 23.26
C ASP A 38 8.48 -8.04 23.54
N ALA A 39 9.36 -7.51 22.71
CA ALA A 39 10.07 -6.28 23.00
C ALA A 39 10.17 -5.34 21.79
N PRO A 40 9.06 -4.73 21.33
CA PRO A 40 9.05 -3.81 20.19
C PRO A 40 9.97 -2.60 20.38
N MET A 41 10.36 -2.31 21.62
CA MET A 41 11.34 -1.29 22.00
C MET A 41 12.68 -1.91 22.44
N HIS A 42 12.93 -3.18 22.04
CA HIS A 42 14.17 -3.85 22.38
C HIS A 42 15.39 -3.09 21.83
N PRO A 43 16.48 -2.95 22.60
CA PRO A 43 17.66 -2.17 22.19
C PRO A 43 18.22 -2.56 20.82
N GLU A 44 18.23 -3.85 20.46
CA GLU A 44 18.70 -4.31 19.15
C GLU A 44 17.80 -3.85 17.99
N VAL A 45 16.47 -3.85 18.19
CA VAL A 45 15.51 -3.35 17.20
C VAL A 45 15.69 -1.84 17.01
N LEU A 46 15.84 -1.11 18.12
CA LEU A 46 16.09 0.33 18.08
C LEU A 46 17.42 0.66 17.38
N ALA A 47 18.50 -0.05 17.76
CA ALA A 47 19.82 0.12 17.15
C ALA A 47 19.81 -0.22 15.65
N TYR A 48 19.04 -1.22 15.23
CA TYR A 48 18.87 -1.55 13.81
C TYR A 48 18.31 -0.36 13.02
N TRP A 49 17.28 0.29 13.53
CA TRP A 49 16.66 1.45 12.87
C TRP A 49 17.52 2.71 12.99
N GLU A 50 18.15 2.95 14.13
CA GLU A 50 19.06 4.08 14.31
C GLU A 50 20.24 4.02 13.34
N ALA A 51 20.80 2.84 13.12
CA ALA A 51 21.85 2.64 12.12
C ALA A 51 21.40 2.98 10.67
N ARG A 52 20.08 2.97 10.42
CA ARG A 52 19.44 3.35 9.15
C ARG A 52 18.92 4.79 9.14
N GLY A 53 19.23 5.56 10.16
CA GLY A 53 18.83 6.97 10.27
C GLY A 53 17.37 7.20 10.69
N ALA A 54 16.71 6.17 11.22
CA ALA A 54 15.33 6.23 11.70
C ALA A 54 15.26 6.08 13.22
N LYS A 55 14.41 6.89 13.86
CA LYS A 55 14.11 6.85 15.28
C LYS A 55 12.68 6.35 15.48
N LYS A 56 12.49 5.37 16.36
CA LYS A 56 11.19 4.83 16.75
C LYS A 56 10.69 5.46 18.05
N ALA A 57 9.40 5.79 18.09
CA ALA A 57 8.68 6.09 19.32
C ALA A 57 7.39 5.28 19.38
N LEU A 58 7.03 4.81 20.57
CA LEU A 58 5.82 4.02 20.85
C LEU A 58 4.96 4.78 21.84
N TYR A 59 3.69 4.90 21.54
CA TYR A 59 2.70 5.61 22.35
C TYR A 59 1.55 4.69 22.73
N GLU A 60 0.95 4.93 23.88
CA GLU A 60 -0.19 4.19 24.43
C GLU A 60 0.06 2.67 24.50
N ALA A 61 1.32 2.30 24.76
CA ALA A 61 1.76 0.91 24.83
C ALA A 61 0.89 0.06 25.74
N GLY A 62 0.59 -1.18 25.31
CA GLY A 62 -0.23 -2.12 26.07
C GLY A 62 -1.73 -1.86 26.01
N THR A 63 -2.19 -0.93 25.20
CA THR A 63 -3.60 -0.65 24.94
C THR A 63 -4.01 -1.01 23.52
N ALA A 64 -5.31 -1.15 23.27
CA ALA A 64 -5.86 -1.32 21.93
C ALA A 64 -5.60 -0.09 21.02
N HIS A 65 -5.25 1.04 21.59
CA HIS A 65 -4.96 2.30 20.90
C HIS A 65 -3.45 2.56 20.74
N ALA A 66 -2.61 1.57 21.03
CA ALA A 66 -1.17 1.67 20.86
C ALA A 66 -0.80 1.98 19.41
N TRP A 67 0.20 2.85 19.23
CA TRP A 67 0.71 3.18 17.92
C TRP A 67 2.19 3.55 17.98
N SER A 68 2.90 3.27 16.92
CA SER A 68 4.30 3.64 16.77
C SER A 68 4.51 4.61 15.62
N VAL A 69 5.57 5.41 15.73
CA VAL A 69 6.02 6.29 14.66
C VAL A 69 7.53 6.14 14.46
N PHE A 70 7.92 6.05 13.20
CA PHE A 70 9.30 6.17 12.78
C PHE A 70 9.52 7.52 12.12
N SER A 71 10.53 8.22 12.55
CA SER A 71 10.90 9.56 12.07
C SER A 71 12.40 9.61 11.77
N PRO A 72 12.89 10.51 10.91
CA PRO A 72 14.32 10.79 10.80
C PRO A 72 14.92 11.14 12.18
N ILE A 73 16.14 10.68 12.46
CA ILE A 73 16.83 10.97 13.73
C ILE A 73 16.92 12.48 13.96
N SER A 74 17.24 13.22 12.89
CA SER A 74 17.28 14.68 12.91
C SER A 74 16.19 15.22 12.01
N MET A 75 15.18 15.83 12.63
CA MET A 75 14.11 16.51 11.91
C MET A 75 14.36 18.01 11.89
N ASP A 76 14.22 18.62 10.73
CA ASP A 76 14.21 20.06 10.57
C ASP A 76 12.83 20.60 10.99
N PRO A 77 12.71 21.41 12.05
CA PRO A 77 11.43 21.92 12.53
C PRO A 77 10.76 22.90 11.55
N THR A 78 11.51 23.43 10.59
CA THR A 78 10.98 24.34 9.56
C THR A 78 10.39 23.59 8.36
N ARG A 79 10.69 22.29 8.24
CA ARG A 79 10.20 21.43 7.16
C ARG A 79 8.97 20.64 7.61
N LYS A 80 7.99 20.48 6.71
CA LYS A 80 6.88 19.57 6.90
C LYS A 80 7.19 18.20 6.26
N TYR A 81 6.80 17.12 6.93
CA TYR A 81 7.11 15.74 6.56
C TYR A 81 5.85 15.00 6.13
N PRO A 82 5.86 14.34 4.96
CA PRO A 82 4.78 13.43 4.56
C PRO A 82 4.59 12.32 5.59
N VAL A 83 3.39 11.76 5.64
CA VAL A 83 3.03 10.65 6.53
C VAL A 83 2.58 9.45 5.71
N ILE A 84 3.14 8.28 6.00
CA ILE A 84 2.62 6.98 5.58
C ILE A 84 1.93 6.35 6.80
N TYR A 85 0.62 6.20 6.74
CA TYR A 85 -0.14 5.43 7.72
C TYR A 85 -0.31 4.01 7.21
N CYS A 86 0.28 3.05 7.91
CA CYS A 86 0.35 1.66 7.49
C CYS A 86 -0.52 0.76 8.37
N SER A 87 -1.44 0.04 7.74
CA SER A 87 -2.34 -0.92 8.38
C SER A 87 -1.80 -2.34 8.25
N HIS A 88 -1.81 -3.09 9.36
CA HIS A 88 -1.34 -4.48 9.41
C HIS A 88 -2.34 -5.47 8.80
N GLY A 89 -1.89 -6.71 8.57
CA GLY A 89 -2.71 -7.83 8.10
C GLY A 89 -3.62 -8.40 9.19
N GLY A 90 -4.56 -9.25 8.78
CA GLY A 90 -5.46 -9.92 9.71
C GLY A 90 -4.71 -10.89 10.63
N GLY A 91 -4.97 -10.78 11.95
CA GLY A 91 -4.29 -11.59 12.97
C GLY A 91 -2.86 -11.16 13.29
N GLU A 92 -2.39 -10.07 12.68
CA GLU A 92 -1.12 -9.42 12.98
C GLU A 92 -1.30 -8.27 13.98
N ASP A 93 -0.20 -7.62 14.30
CA ASP A 93 -0.16 -6.40 15.10
C ASP A 93 0.64 -5.29 14.38
N GLN A 94 0.69 -4.11 15.01
CA GLN A 94 1.46 -2.98 14.47
C GLN A 94 2.94 -3.30 14.25
N PHE A 95 3.53 -4.18 15.06
CA PHE A 95 4.95 -4.49 14.96
C PHE A 95 5.26 -5.35 13.75
N MET A 96 4.31 -6.19 13.34
CA MET A 96 4.43 -6.94 12.09
C MET A 96 4.38 -5.99 10.89
N ALA A 97 3.49 -4.98 10.91
CA ALA A 97 3.44 -3.96 9.88
C ALA A 97 4.75 -3.14 9.76
N GLU A 98 5.47 -2.96 10.86
CA GLU A 98 6.79 -2.30 10.85
C GLU A 98 7.82 -3.04 9.98
N THR A 99 7.59 -4.32 9.70
CA THR A 99 8.48 -5.14 8.85
C THR A 99 8.21 -5.00 7.35
N TYR A 100 7.16 -4.31 6.92
CA TYR A 100 6.77 -4.18 5.51
C TYR A 100 7.73 -3.33 4.67
N GLY A 101 8.69 -2.66 5.30
CA GLY A 101 9.77 -1.96 4.61
C GLY A 101 9.56 -0.47 4.41
N TYR A 102 8.44 0.12 4.85
CA TYR A 102 8.25 1.59 4.77
C TYR A 102 9.24 2.35 5.65
N ASN A 103 9.72 1.75 6.75
CA ASN A 103 10.72 2.35 7.62
C ASN A 103 12.07 2.61 6.95
N GLU A 104 12.40 1.84 5.90
CA GLU A 104 13.60 2.06 5.07
C GLU A 104 13.54 3.40 4.30
N LEU A 105 12.34 4.00 4.17
CA LEU A 105 12.13 5.26 3.46
C LEU A 105 12.28 6.48 4.36
N VAL A 106 12.28 6.30 5.67
CA VAL A 106 12.24 7.39 6.66
C VAL A 106 13.40 8.35 6.47
N ALA A 107 14.62 7.87 6.52
CA ALA A 107 15.81 8.72 6.39
C ALA A 107 16.03 9.22 4.94
N PRO A 108 16.05 8.35 3.90
CA PRO A 108 16.40 8.80 2.55
C PRO A 108 15.32 9.67 1.90
N MET A 109 14.04 9.50 2.28
CA MET A 109 12.93 10.24 1.69
C MET A 109 12.40 11.35 2.61
N GLY A 110 12.77 11.35 3.89
CA GLY A 110 12.27 12.29 4.86
C GLY A 110 10.75 12.16 5.03
N VAL A 111 10.27 10.97 5.37
CA VAL A 111 8.87 10.64 5.59
C VAL A 111 8.67 10.10 7.00
N LEU A 112 7.49 10.28 7.58
CA LEU A 112 7.09 9.64 8.82
C LEU A 112 6.28 8.38 8.51
N CYS A 113 6.62 7.25 9.15
CA CYS A 113 5.86 6.02 9.03
C CYS A 113 5.13 5.76 10.35
N VAL A 114 3.83 5.53 10.29
CA VAL A 114 2.94 5.38 11.45
C VAL A 114 2.22 4.04 11.36
N TYR A 115 2.20 3.33 12.48
CA TYR A 115 1.59 2.01 12.61
C TYR A 115 0.67 1.99 13.82
N ALA A 116 -0.58 1.59 13.65
CA ALA A 116 -1.57 1.53 14.71
C ALA A 116 -1.95 0.08 15.03
N GLN A 117 -2.12 -0.25 16.31
CA GLN A 117 -2.60 -1.55 16.76
C GLN A 117 -4.00 -1.85 16.20
N ASN A 118 -4.87 -0.84 16.19
CA ASN A 118 -6.18 -0.90 15.58
C ASN A 118 -6.15 -0.47 14.10
N GLY A 119 -5.19 -1.00 13.33
CA GLY A 119 -4.96 -0.58 11.94
C GLY A 119 -5.65 -1.43 10.89
N ASP A 120 -6.29 -2.55 11.22
CA ASP A 120 -6.90 -3.44 10.25
C ASP A 120 -8.37 -3.11 9.93
N PHE A 121 -8.95 -3.78 8.93
CA PHE A 121 -10.34 -3.55 8.51
C PHE A 121 -11.37 -4.07 9.51
N THR A 122 -11.00 -4.96 10.41
CA THR A 122 -11.88 -5.51 11.43
C THR A 122 -12.15 -4.50 12.53
N ASN A 123 -11.25 -3.53 12.69
CA ASN A 123 -11.46 -2.42 13.59
C ASN A 123 -12.59 -1.51 13.10
N ARG A 124 -13.66 -1.45 13.88
CA ARG A 124 -14.84 -0.61 13.56
C ARG A 124 -14.56 0.89 13.68
N ASP A 125 -13.48 1.26 14.37
CA ASP A 125 -13.17 2.63 14.74
C ASP A 125 -11.99 3.21 13.95
N ILE A 126 -11.56 2.56 12.86
CA ILE A 126 -10.39 3.01 12.07
C ILE A 126 -10.59 4.46 11.56
N GLU A 127 -11.83 4.85 11.24
CA GLU A 127 -12.18 6.20 10.80
C GLU A 127 -12.00 7.25 11.89
N THR A 128 -12.07 6.84 13.16
CA THR A 128 -11.84 7.70 14.33
C THR A 128 -10.38 7.66 14.75
N GLU A 129 -9.79 6.47 14.71
CA GLU A 129 -8.41 6.23 15.13
C GLU A 129 -7.38 6.94 14.22
N PHE A 130 -7.58 6.88 12.91
CA PHE A 130 -6.70 7.52 11.95
C PHE A 130 -6.57 9.04 12.15
N PRO A 131 -7.68 9.84 12.21
CA PRO A 131 -7.57 11.28 12.51
C PRO A 131 -7.00 11.54 13.90
N ARG A 132 -7.34 10.73 14.91
CA ARG A 132 -6.81 10.84 16.27
C ARG A 132 -5.29 10.77 16.29
N ILE A 133 -4.72 9.78 15.61
CA ILE A 133 -3.27 9.61 15.55
C ILE A 133 -2.60 10.75 14.80
N LEU A 134 -3.17 11.24 13.70
CA LEU A 134 -2.61 12.38 12.98
C LEU A 134 -2.60 13.66 13.85
N ASN A 135 -3.65 13.88 14.65
CA ASN A 135 -3.68 15.00 15.60
C ASN A 135 -2.65 14.79 16.72
N ALA A 136 -2.56 13.58 17.26
CA ALA A 136 -1.59 13.25 18.30
C ALA A 136 -0.13 13.43 17.82
N LEU A 137 0.17 13.19 16.54
CA LEU A 137 1.50 13.50 15.99
C LEU A 137 1.83 15.00 16.09
N GLU A 138 0.89 15.88 15.71
CA GLU A 138 1.08 17.33 15.81
C GLU A 138 1.22 17.79 17.28
N ASP A 139 0.36 17.28 18.17
CA ASP A 139 0.40 17.57 19.62
C ASP A 139 1.73 17.16 20.25
N LYS A 140 2.37 16.12 19.71
CA LYS A 140 3.71 15.65 20.12
C LYS A 140 4.86 16.39 19.42
N GLY A 141 4.55 17.39 18.60
CA GLY A 141 5.53 18.24 17.94
C GLY A 141 6.12 17.67 16.64
N TYR A 142 5.53 16.62 16.05
CA TYR A 142 5.94 16.16 14.72
C TYR A 142 5.42 17.14 13.66
N PRO A 143 6.29 17.75 12.85
CA PRO A 143 5.88 18.71 11.82
C PRO A 143 5.35 17.99 10.57
N ILE A 144 4.15 17.43 10.66
CA ILE A 144 3.54 16.67 9.57
C ILE A 144 3.04 17.58 8.44
N ASP A 145 3.07 17.05 7.22
CA ASP A 145 2.46 17.65 6.04
C ASP A 145 1.08 17.04 5.79
N ARG A 146 0.04 17.71 6.22
CA ARG A 146 -1.35 17.27 6.06
C ARG A 146 -1.78 17.14 4.59
N SER A 147 -1.09 17.80 3.67
CA SER A 147 -1.35 17.67 2.24
C SER A 147 -0.78 16.37 1.63
N ARG A 148 0.14 15.70 2.33
CA ARG A 148 0.85 14.49 1.87
C ARG A 148 0.74 13.36 2.89
N VAL A 149 -0.48 12.93 3.16
CA VAL A 149 -0.78 11.76 4.00
C VAL A 149 -1.26 10.61 3.10
N TYR A 150 -0.67 9.45 3.26
CA TYR A 150 -0.96 8.28 2.44
C TYR A 150 -1.35 7.10 3.34
N ALA A 151 -2.41 6.38 2.98
CA ALA A 151 -2.79 5.15 3.67
C ALA A 151 -2.34 3.95 2.85
N VAL A 152 -1.59 3.06 3.49
CA VAL A 152 -1.12 1.81 2.89
C VAL A 152 -1.47 0.64 3.82
N GLY A 153 -1.42 -0.58 3.31
CA GLY A 153 -1.66 -1.73 4.17
C GLY A 153 -1.59 -3.05 3.45
N PHE A 154 -1.38 -4.10 4.22
CA PHE A 154 -1.22 -5.46 3.72
C PHE A 154 -2.40 -6.34 4.12
N SER A 155 -2.87 -7.23 3.22
CA SER A 155 -3.94 -8.18 3.47
C SER A 155 -5.21 -7.49 4.00
N ALA A 156 -5.63 -7.75 5.22
CA ALA A 156 -6.70 -7.01 5.88
C ALA A 156 -6.45 -5.51 5.92
N GLY A 157 -5.20 -5.07 6.05
CA GLY A 157 -4.79 -3.67 5.97
C GLY A 157 -4.96 -3.05 4.58
N SER A 158 -4.95 -3.86 3.51
CA SER A 158 -5.28 -3.36 2.16
C SER A 158 -6.73 -2.88 2.10
N VAL A 159 -7.63 -3.64 2.71
CA VAL A 159 -9.05 -3.30 2.85
C VAL A 159 -9.23 -2.07 3.75
N ALA A 160 -8.42 -1.95 4.81
CA ALA A 160 -8.41 -0.79 5.70
C ALA A 160 -8.02 0.50 4.96
N SER A 161 -6.99 0.45 4.11
CA SER A 161 -6.57 1.62 3.31
C SER A 161 -7.66 2.10 2.34
N LEU A 162 -8.39 1.17 1.71
CA LEU A 162 -9.57 1.50 0.89
C LEU A 162 -10.70 2.11 1.73
N ARG A 163 -10.97 1.54 2.91
CA ARG A 163 -11.99 2.07 3.82
C ARG A 163 -11.67 3.50 4.24
N LEU A 164 -10.41 3.80 4.57
CA LEU A 164 -9.97 5.17 4.87
C LEU A 164 -10.15 6.10 3.67
N ALA A 165 -9.85 5.64 2.46
CA ALA A 165 -10.08 6.43 1.25
C ALA A 165 -11.56 6.77 1.02
N MET A 166 -12.47 5.93 1.49
CA MET A 166 -13.92 6.16 1.36
C MET A 166 -14.52 6.96 2.52
N THR A 167 -13.91 6.91 3.70
CA THR A 167 -14.46 7.53 4.92
C THR A 167 -13.75 8.82 5.31
N CYS A 168 -12.45 8.93 4.98
CA CYS A 168 -11.61 10.08 5.30
C CYS A 168 -10.86 10.64 4.06
N PRO A 169 -11.50 10.68 2.84
CA PRO A 169 -10.78 11.01 1.61
C PRO A 169 -10.10 12.38 1.64
N GLN A 170 -10.70 13.34 2.32
CA GLN A 170 -10.17 14.71 2.46
C GLN A 170 -8.82 14.75 3.21
N MET A 171 -8.47 13.70 3.95
CA MET A 171 -7.24 13.62 4.73
C MET A 171 -6.13 12.85 4.00
N LEU A 172 -6.41 12.26 2.82
CA LEU A 172 -5.49 11.38 2.10
C LEU A 172 -5.14 11.94 0.73
N ALA A 173 -3.88 11.88 0.37
CA ALA A 173 -3.38 12.22 -0.97
C ALA A 173 -3.30 11.00 -1.90
N GLY A 174 -3.43 9.80 -1.37
CA GLY A 174 -3.44 8.56 -2.13
C GLY A 174 -3.35 7.32 -1.24
N ILE A 175 -3.57 6.15 -1.83
CA ILE A 175 -3.54 4.88 -1.12
C ILE A 175 -2.74 3.80 -1.84
N GLY A 176 -2.21 2.84 -1.05
CA GLY A 176 -1.42 1.71 -1.55
C GLY A 176 -1.83 0.38 -0.93
N PRO A 177 -2.95 -0.24 -1.37
CA PRO A 177 -3.36 -1.56 -0.90
C PRO A 177 -2.46 -2.69 -1.44
N VAL A 178 -2.11 -3.66 -0.59
CA VAL A 178 -1.33 -4.85 -0.91
C VAL A 178 -1.99 -6.09 -0.27
N PRO A 179 -2.29 -7.16 -1.01
CA PRO A 179 -2.35 -7.25 -2.46
C PRO A 179 -3.56 -6.49 -3.01
N GLY A 180 -3.41 -5.99 -4.25
CA GLY A 180 -4.45 -5.22 -4.90
C GLY A 180 -5.80 -5.92 -5.05
N PRO A 181 -5.87 -7.19 -5.56
CA PRO A 181 -7.14 -7.89 -5.78
C PRO A 181 -7.99 -8.07 -4.52
N ASN A 182 -7.38 -8.34 -3.37
CA ASN A 182 -8.08 -8.47 -2.09
C ASN A 182 -8.97 -7.24 -1.81
N SER A 183 -8.51 -6.08 -2.21
CA SER A 183 -9.21 -4.82 -2.07
C SER A 183 -10.55 -4.76 -2.80
N PHE A 184 -10.73 -5.54 -3.86
CA PHE A 184 -11.95 -5.56 -4.66
C PHE A 184 -12.83 -6.79 -4.41
N ARG A 185 -12.30 -7.82 -3.75
CA ARG A 185 -12.99 -9.10 -3.49
C ARG A 185 -13.92 -9.05 -2.29
N GLY A 186 -13.64 -8.24 -1.30
CA GLY A 186 -14.31 -8.28 -0.02
C GLY A 186 -15.79 -7.89 -0.04
N GLY A 187 -16.66 -8.79 0.41
CA GLY A 187 -18.09 -8.55 0.56
C GLY A 187 -18.45 -7.39 1.52
N ILE A 188 -17.58 -7.09 2.48
CA ILE A 188 -17.78 -6.00 3.44
C ILE A 188 -17.65 -4.62 2.78
N LEU A 189 -16.68 -4.45 1.87
CA LEU A 189 -16.51 -3.21 1.12
C LEU A 189 -17.49 -3.13 -0.05
N GLY A 190 -17.68 -4.23 -0.78
CA GLY A 190 -18.55 -4.26 -1.94
C GLY A 190 -19.98 -3.84 -1.69
N SER A 191 -20.50 -4.11 -0.48
CA SER A 191 -21.84 -3.66 -0.08
C SER A 191 -21.91 -2.17 0.31
N LYS A 192 -20.80 -1.56 0.70
CA LYS A 192 -20.72 -0.18 1.19
C LYS A 192 -20.16 0.80 0.18
N LEU A 193 -19.33 0.34 -0.77
CA LEU A 193 -18.73 1.17 -1.82
C LEU A 193 -19.70 2.15 -2.49
N PRO A 194 -20.90 1.73 -2.95
CA PRO A 194 -21.84 2.64 -3.61
C PRO A 194 -22.32 3.80 -2.73
N GLY A 195 -22.36 3.59 -1.41
CA GLY A 195 -22.81 4.63 -0.46
C GLY A 195 -21.73 5.68 -0.20
N TYR A 196 -20.48 5.26 -0.08
CA TYR A 196 -19.35 6.14 0.23
C TYR A 196 -18.88 6.94 -0.98
N ALA A 197 -18.72 6.30 -2.14
CA ALA A 197 -18.23 6.95 -3.35
C ALA A 197 -19.08 8.17 -3.77
N LYS A 198 -20.40 8.07 -3.63
CA LYS A 198 -21.33 9.16 -3.95
C LYS A 198 -21.30 10.33 -2.97
N THR A 199 -20.74 10.13 -1.77
CA THR A 199 -20.84 11.13 -0.70
C THR A 199 -19.77 12.20 -0.81
N PHE A 200 -18.58 11.88 -1.33
CA PHE A 200 -17.43 12.78 -1.26
C PHE A 200 -16.97 13.36 -2.59
N GLY A 201 -17.07 12.63 -3.71
CA GLY A 201 -16.66 13.09 -5.04
C GLY A 201 -15.18 13.51 -5.15
N LEU A 202 -14.34 13.12 -4.19
CA LEU A 202 -12.93 13.45 -4.16
C LEU A 202 -12.09 12.36 -4.84
N GLN A 203 -11.34 12.74 -5.85
CA GLN A 203 -10.41 11.85 -6.55
C GLN A 203 -9.37 11.25 -5.60
N MET A 204 -9.11 9.94 -5.70
CA MET A 204 -8.16 9.22 -4.87
C MET A 204 -7.15 8.43 -5.71
N PRO A 205 -5.90 8.88 -5.80
CA PRO A 205 -4.81 8.13 -6.42
C PRO A 205 -4.60 6.77 -5.75
N LEU A 206 -4.43 5.73 -6.57
CA LEU A 206 -4.33 4.33 -6.13
C LEU A 206 -3.10 3.66 -6.74
N ILE A 207 -2.33 2.94 -5.93
CA ILE A 207 -1.40 1.93 -6.41
C ILE A 207 -1.66 0.59 -5.74
N CYS A 208 -2.12 -0.39 -6.51
CA CYS A 208 -2.28 -1.77 -6.07
C CYS A 208 -1.03 -2.58 -6.42
N CYS A 209 -0.33 -3.09 -5.43
CA CYS A 209 0.83 -3.94 -5.66
C CYS A 209 0.61 -5.30 -5.00
N GLY A 210 0.95 -6.40 -5.66
CA GLY A 210 0.76 -7.73 -5.09
C GLY A 210 1.50 -8.82 -5.83
N GLY A 211 1.55 -10.01 -5.23
CA GLY A 211 2.15 -11.20 -5.84
C GLY A 211 1.26 -11.84 -6.90
N MET A 212 1.87 -12.36 -7.97
CA MET A 212 1.15 -13.14 -8.98
C MET A 212 0.86 -14.57 -8.50
N GLN A 213 1.49 -15.03 -7.42
CA GLN A 213 1.28 -16.33 -6.78
C GLN A 213 0.62 -16.20 -5.40
N ASP A 214 -0.16 -15.17 -5.19
CA ASP A 214 -0.80 -14.85 -3.91
C ASP A 214 -2.02 -15.74 -3.56
N GLY A 215 -2.16 -16.89 -4.18
CA GLY A 215 -3.29 -17.80 -3.91
C GLY A 215 -4.63 -17.15 -4.28
N GLY A 216 -5.53 -17.02 -3.31
CA GLY A 216 -6.86 -16.43 -3.51
C GLY A 216 -6.85 -14.92 -3.77
N ASP A 217 -5.73 -14.23 -3.51
CA ASP A 217 -5.62 -12.78 -3.62
C ASP A 217 -4.78 -12.32 -4.82
N ALA A 218 -4.34 -13.25 -5.69
CA ALA A 218 -3.59 -12.93 -6.90
C ALA A 218 -4.47 -12.34 -8.02
N TRP A 219 -3.85 -11.65 -8.96
CA TRP A 219 -4.44 -11.33 -10.25
C TRP A 219 -4.61 -12.60 -11.11
N PRO A 220 -5.58 -12.67 -12.01
CA PRO A 220 -6.55 -11.62 -12.36
C PRO A 220 -7.83 -11.64 -11.51
N LEU A 221 -8.61 -10.56 -11.62
CA LEU A 221 -10.03 -10.59 -11.22
C LEU A 221 -10.79 -11.57 -12.13
N SER A 222 -11.78 -12.26 -11.58
CA SER A 222 -12.51 -13.33 -12.29
C SER A 222 -14.04 -13.27 -12.15
N GLU A 223 -14.54 -12.63 -11.09
CA GLU A 223 -15.94 -12.63 -10.75
C GLU A 223 -16.62 -11.30 -11.09
N GLU A 224 -17.90 -11.36 -11.45
CA GLU A 224 -18.70 -10.18 -11.79
C GLU A 224 -18.71 -9.15 -10.65
N GLN A 225 -18.78 -9.63 -9.39
CA GLN A 225 -18.74 -8.74 -8.22
C GLN A 225 -17.41 -8.01 -8.07
N GLU A 226 -16.29 -8.68 -8.37
CA GLU A 226 -14.95 -8.08 -8.34
C GLU A 226 -14.85 -6.96 -9.39
N PHE A 227 -15.29 -7.22 -10.62
CA PHE A 227 -15.32 -6.19 -11.66
C PHE A 227 -16.27 -5.05 -11.33
N ARG A 228 -17.41 -5.32 -10.69
CA ARG A 228 -18.31 -4.25 -10.22
C ARG A 228 -17.59 -3.34 -9.22
N ASN A 229 -16.90 -3.91 -8.24
CA ASN A 229 -16.17 -3.15 -7.23
C ASN A 229 -15.01 -2.35 -7.85
N PHE A 230 -14.29 -2.99 -8.77
CA PHE A 230 -13.21 -2.34 -9.51
C PHE A 230 -13.73 -1.15 -10.35
N ASN A 231 -14.81 -1.34 -11.08
CA ASN A 231 -15.43 -0.29 -11.89
C ASN A 231 -15.92 0.87 -11.02
N LEU A 232 -16.56 0.60 -9.88
CA LEU A 232 -16.96 1.64 -8.93
C LEU A 232 -15.75 2.43 -8.42
N TRP A 233 -14.64 1.74 -8.14
CA TRP A 233 -13.42 2.43 -7.78
C TRP A 233 -12.94 3.34 -8.88
N MET A 234 -12.84 2.85 -10.10
CA MET A 234 -12.32 3.62 -11.23
C MET A 234 -13.20 4.82 -11.58
N THR A 235 -14.54 4.68 -11.51
CA THR A 235 -15.48 5.75 -11.91
C THR A 235 -15.79 6.72 -10.77
N ASP A 236 -16.07 6.21 -9.59
CA ASP A 236 -16.67 7.01 -8.51
C ASP A 236 -15.63 7.48 -7.48
N VAL A 237 -14.54 6.72 -7.28
CA VAL A 237 -13.47 7.06 -6.33
C VAL A 237 -12.23 7.58 -7.05
N GLY A 238 -11.75 6.86 -8.04
CA GLY A 238 -10.58 7.25 -8.85
C GLY A 238 -10.88 8.42 -9.80
N HIS A 239 -12.15 8.63 -10.15
CA HIS A 239 -12.57 9.64 -11.14
C HIS A 239 -11.76 9.54 -12.46
N ALA A 240 -11.56 8.31 -12.92
CA ALA A 240 -10.87 8.04 -14.18
C ALA A 240 -11.82 8.33 -15.35
N ALA A 241 -11.84 9.58 -15.80
CA ALA A 241 -12.64 10.00 -16.94
C ALA A 241 -12.16 9.26 -18.21
N GLY A 242 -13.12 8.79 -19.00
CA GLY A 242 -12.82 7.97 -20.19
C GLY A 242 -12.61 6.49 -19.88
N TYR A 243 -12.58 6.09 -18.61
CA TYR A 243 -12.50 4.68 -18.25
C TYR A 243 -13.70 3.90 -18.80
N VAL A 244 -13.40 2.81 -19.51
CA VAL A 244 -14.42 1.90 -20.04
C VAL A 244 -14.60 0.73 -19.08
N PRO A 245 -15.78 0.55 -18.47
CA PRO A 245 -16.00 -0.49 -17.46
C PRO A 245 -15.59 -1.88 -17.93
N MET A 246 -14.94 -2.62 -17.05
CA MET A 246 -14.56 -4.01 -17.24
C MET A 246 -15.73 -4.93 -16.96
N THR A 247 -15.80 -6.01 -17.72
CA THR A 247 -16.76 -7.11 -17.54
C THR A 247 -16.03 -8.44 -17.62
N VAL A 248 -16.70 -9.52 -17.20
CA VAL A 248 -16.16 -10.88 -17.32
C VAL A 248 -15.85 -11.23 -18.79
N GLU A 249 -16.70 -10.81 -19.74
CA GLU A 249 -16.52 -11.06 -21.17
C GLU A 249 -15.29 -10.32 -21.72
N LYS A 250 -15.11 -9.05 -21.37
CA LYS A 250 -13.90 -8.29 -21.74
C LYS A 250 -12.65 -8.94 -21.16
N ALA A 251 -12.68 -9.34 -19.89
CA ALA A 251 -11.57 -10.03 -19.23
C ALA A 251 -11.22 -11.36 -19.94
N ALA A 252 -12.22 -12.11 -20.39
CA ALA A 252 -12.02 -13.33 -21.17
C ALA A 252 -11.33 -13.05 -22.52
N ILE A 253 -11.69 -11.97 -23.21
CA ILE A 253 -11.02 -11.55 -24.46
C ILE A 253 -9.56 -11.19 -24.17
N LEU A 254 -9.29 -10.44 -23.12
CA LEU A 254 -7.94 -10.01 -22.73
C LEU A 254 -7.04 -11.19 -22.31
N ALA A 255 -7.61 -12.32 -21.90
CA ALA A 255 -6.84 -13.55 -21.64
C ALA A 255 -6.04 -14.04 -22.87
N SER A 256 -6.42 -13.65 -24.08
CA SER A 256 -5.73 -13.93 -25.33
C SER A 256 -4.98 -12.73 -25.90
N SER A 257 -4.85 -11.65 -25.16
CA SER A 257 -4.15 -10.43 -25.61
C SER A 257 -2.68 -10.71 -25.94
N GLY A 258 -2.19 -10.08 -27.01
CA GLY A 258 -0.76 -10.01 -27.31
C GLY A 258 0.05 -9.24 -26.27
N ASP A 259 -0.56 -8.30 -25.57
CA ASP A 259 0.03 -7.60 -24.44
C ASP A 259 0.07 -8.50 -23.20
N THR A 260 1.28 -8.81 -22.73
CA THR A 260 1.49 -9.71 -21.60
C THR A 260 0.89 -9.18 -20.30
N VAL A 261 0.95 -7.88 -20.06
CA VAL A 261 0.41 -7.25 -18.85
C VAL A 261 -1.12 -7.33 -18.88
N LYS A 262 -1.75 -6.87 -19.96
CA LYS A 262 -3.21 -6.98 -20.14
C LYS A 262 -3.70 -8.42 -20.00
N ARG A 263 -2.95 -9.38 -20.58
CA ARG A 263 -3.28 -10.80 -20.47
C ARG A 263 -3.21 -11.34 -19.03
N LYS A 264 -2.16 -10.96 -18.26
CA LYS A 264 -1.98 -11.43 -16.89
C LYS A 264 -3.00 -10.83 -15.92
N PHE A 265 -3.32 -9.56 -16.07
CA PHE A 265 -4.29 -8.86 -15.21
C PHE A 265 -5.74 -9.02 -15.68
N ARG A 266 -5.95 -9.29 -16.97
CA ARG A 266 -7.25 -9.24 -17.65
C ARG A 266 -7.93 -7.87 -17.51
N LEU A 267 -7.11 -6.81 -17.52
CA LEU A 267 -7.52 -5.41 -17.45
C LEU A 267 -7.03 -4.66 -18.68
N ASP A 268 -7.82 -3.70 -19.15
CA ASP A 268 -7.52 -2.91 -20.36
C ASP A 268 -6.87 -1.58 -19.97
N PHE A 269 -5.60 -1.65 -19.60
CA PHE A 269 -4.81 -0.50 -19.20
C PHE A 269 -4.54 0.47 -20.35
N ASP A 270 -4.42 1.76 -20.03
CA ASP A 270 -3.99 2.80 -21.00
C ASP A 270 -2.50 2.66 -21.34
N GLU A 271 -1.67 2.29 -20.34
CA GLU A 271 -0.24 2.04 -20.49
C GLU A 271 0.17 0.78 -19.75
N THR A 272 1.11 0.03 -20.36
CA THR A 272 1.67 -1.20 -19.78
C THR A 272 3.19 -1.25 -19.94
N TRP A 273 3.88 -1.82 -18.96
CA TRP A 273 5.31 -2.13 -19.08
C TRP A 273 5.68 -3.33 -18.21
N ILE A 274 6.84 -3.89 -18.50
CA ILE A 274 7.44 -4.97 -17.72
C ILE A 274 8.79 -4.49 -17.23
N GLY A 275 8.99 -4.55 -15.92
CA GLY A 275 10.28 -4.32 -15.26
C GLY A 275 10.92 -5.65 -14.85
N PHE A 276 12.22 -5.61 -14.62
CA PHE A 276 12.95 -6.71 -14.00
C PHE A 276 13.83 -6.12 -12.88
N GLN A 277 13.56 -6.53 -11.66
CA GLN A 277 14.33 -6.08 -10.49
C GLN A 277 14.36 -7.18 -9.42
N GLU A 278 15.45 -7.26 -8.68
CA GLU A 278 15.68 -8.27 -7.65
C GLU A 278 15.45 -9.71 -8.14
N GLY A 279 15.79 -9.98 -9.40
CA GLY A 279 15.70 -11.33 -10.00
C GLY A 279 14.31 -11.76 -10.42
N THR A 280 13.31 -10.86 -10.43
CA THR A 280 11.94 -11.20 -10.82
C THR A 280 11.31 -10.16 -11.76
N PHE A 281 10.26 -10.58 -12.48
CA PHE A 281 9.50 -9.69 -13.36
C PHE A 281 8.40 -8.96 -12.60
N TRP A 282 8.27 -7.68 -12.93
CA TRP A 282 7.23 -6.78 -12.46
C TRP A 282 6.35 -6.38 -13.63
N TYR A 283 5.11 -6.80 -13.60
CA TYR A 283 4.10 -6.45 -14.60
C TYR A 283 3.35 -5.22 -14.11
N CYS A 284 3.34 -4.17 -14.90
CA CYS A 284 2.77 -2.89 -14.50
C CYS A 284 1.76 -2.41 -15.53
N GLY A 285 0.57 -2.05 -15.05
CA GLY A 285 -0.47 -1.41 -15.84
C GLY A 285 -0.94 -0.13 -15.18
N GLN A 286 -1.33 0.87 -15.97
CA GLN A 286 -1.70 2.19 -15.49
C GLN A 286 -2.90 2.75 -16.22
N TYR A 287 -3.75 3.44 -15.47
CA TYR A 287 -4.85 4.24 -15.99
C TYR A 287 -4.59 5.72 -15.73
N TYR A 288 -5.01 6.53 -16.69
CA TYR A 288 -4.94 7.98 -16.63
C TYR A 288 -6.33 8.60 -16.50
N ASP A 289 -6.40 9.78 -15.92
CA ASP A 289 -7.59 10.61 -16.01
C ASP A 289 -7.58 11.46 -17.30
N GLU A 290 -8.62 12.26 -17.51
CA GLU A 290 -8.75 13.14 -18.68
C GLU A 290 -7.64 14.20 -18.82
N LYS A 291 -6.95 14.53 -17.72
CA LYS A 291 -5.80 15.45 -17.68
C LYS A 291 -4.47 14.72 -17.84
N HIS A 292 -4.52 13.43 -18.17
CA HIS A 292 -3.35 12.56 -18.28
C HIS A 292 -2.56 12.43 -16.97
N VAL A 293 -3.26 12.48 -15.83
CA VAL A 293 -2.69 12.18 -14.52
C VAL A 293 -2.77 10.67 -14.30
N PRO A 294 -1.68 10.00 -13.88
CA PRO A 294 -1.65 8.54 -13.65
C PRO A 294 -2.40 8.20 -12.36
N ILE A 295 -3.73 8.12 -12.42
CA ILE A 295 -4.60 8.05 -11.24
C ILE A 295 -4.65 6.66 -10.59
N ALA A 296 -4.41 5.60 -11.35
CA ALA A 296 -4.41 4.24 -10.82
C ALA A 296 -3.30 3.39 -11.46
N ARG A 297 -2.47 2.79 -10.62
CA ARG A 297 -1.40 1.87 -11.04
C ARG A 297 -1.60 0.50 -10.41
N PHE A 298 -1.33 -0.53 -11.20
CA PHE A 298 -1.43 -1.93 -10.80
C PHE A 298 -0.12 -2.63 -11.07
N GLN A 299 0.41 -3.32 -10.06
CA GLN A 299 1.68 -4.02 -10.16
C GLN A 299 1.51 -5.47 -9.70
N GLY A 300 1.96 -6.40 -10.53
CA GLY A 300 2.02 -7.82 -10.22
C GLY A 300 3.46 -8.33 -10.26
N ILE A 301 3.91 -8.97 -9.19
CA ILE A 301 5.27 -9.44 -9.05
C ILE A 301 5.29 -10.96 -9.27
N GLU A 302 6.04 -11.39 -10.28
CA GLU A 302 6.16 -12.82 -10.59
C GLU A 302 6.85 -13.56 -9.44
N GLY A 303 6.31 -14.73 -9.06
CA GLY A 303 6.87 -15.57 -8.00
C GLY A 303 6.61 -15.08 -6.57
N LEU A 304 5.99 -13.92 -6.36
CA LEU A 304 5.68 -13.43 -5.02
C LEU A 304 4.38 -14.04 -4.49
N PRO A 305 4.42 -14.68 -3.29
CA PRO A 305 3.24 -15.16 -2.59
C PRO A 305 2.53 -14.04 -1.82
N HIS A 306 1.65 -14.41 -0.88
CA HIS A 306 1.01 -13.47 0.06
C HIS A 306 2.03 -12.86 1.03
N LEU A 307 2.68 -11.79 0.58
CA LEU A 307 3.77 -11.14 1.30
C LEU A 307 3.83 -9.65 0.95
N HIS A 308 4.26 -8.84 1.91
CA HIS A 308 4.67 -7.46 1.71
C HIS A 308 6.15 -7.28 2.07
N CYS A 309 6.89 -6.49 1.29
CA CYS A 309 8.32 -6.29 1.48
C CYS A 309 8.78 -4.88 1.11
N LYS A 310 10.04 -4.58 1.46
CA LYS A 310 10.63 -3.24 1.28
C LYS A 310 10.66 -2.73 -0.17
N THR A 311 10.77 -3.63 -1.15
CA THR A 311 10.76 -3.21 -2.56
C THR A 311 9.38 -2.74 -2.99
N GLN A 312 8.31 -3.45 -2.56
CA GLN A 312 6.94 -3.00 -2.78
C GLN A 312 6.70 -1.65 -2.08
N ALA A 313 7.13 -1.50 -0.83
CA ALA A 313 7.00 -0.24 -0.08
C ALA A 313 7.66 0.93 -0.82
N LYS A 314 8.86 0.71 -1.38
CA LYS A 314 9.58 1.71 -2.18
C LYS A 314 8.82 2.09 -3.44
N GLU A 315 8.30 1.13 -4.20
CA GLU A 315 7.53 1.38 -5.42
C GLU A 315 6.22 2.11 -5.12
N ILE A 316 5.50 1.67 -4.08
CA ILE A 316 4.25 2.29 -3.63
C ILE A 316 4.51 3.75 -3.26
N TYR A 317 5.49 4.03 -2.43
CA TYR A 317 5.78 5.40 -2.04
C TYR A 317 6.31 6.25 -3.19
N SER A 318 7.11 5.68 -4.08
CA SER A 318 7.61 6.38 -5.27
C SER A 318 6.48 6.86 -6.18
N TYR A 319 5.39 6.11 -6.27
CA TYR A 319 4.19 6.54 -6.96
C TYR A 319 3.40 7.57 -6.14
N LEU A 320 3.07 7.26 -4.88
CA LEU A 320 2.21 8.09 -4.04
C LEU A 320 2.79 9.49 -3.78
N ARG A 321 4.11 9.60 -3.59
CA ARG A 321 4.76 10.90 -3.31
C ARG A 321 4.60 11.96 -4.41
N GLN A 322 4.12 11.58 -5.58
CA GLN A 322 3.82 12.50 -6.69
C GLN A 322 2.50 13.24 -6.48
N PHE A 323 1.71 12.83 -5.49
CA PHE A 323 0.41 13.42 -5.22
C PHE A 323 0.42 14.16 -3.87
N SER A 324 -0.32 15.25 -3.86
CA SER A 324 -0.72 15.93 -2.64
C SER A 324 -2.18 16.31 -2.75
N ARG A 325 -2.85 16.49 -1.61
CA ARG A 325 -4.22 16.98 -1.55
C ARG A 325 -4.23 18.42 -1.08
N ASN A 326 -4.84 19.29 -1.83
CA ASN A 326 -5.07 20.67 -1.38
C ASN A 326 -6.03 20.63 -0.17
N PRO A 327 -5.62 21.13 1.01
CA PRO A 327 -6.45 21.05 2.22
C PRO A 327 -7.69 21.95 2.17
N GLU A 328 -7.69 22.98 1.31
CA GLU A 328 -8.79 23.92 1.18
C GLU A 328 -9.84 23.46 0.17
N THR A 329 -9.40 22.97 -1.00
CA THR A 329 -10.30 22.58 -2.09
C THR A 329 -10.60 21.08 -2.10
N GLY A 330 -9.76 20.26 -1.46
CA GLY A 330 -9.83 18.80 -1.53
C GLY A 330 -9.31 18.22 -2.86
N GLU A 331 -8.83 19.04 -3.78
CA GLU A 331 -8.33 18.58 -5.07
C GLU A 331 -6.98 17.86 -4.94
N ILE A 332 -6.77 16.86 -5.80
CA ILE A 332 -5.46 16.21 -5.96
C ILE A 332 -4.57 17.10 -6.84
N VAL A 333 -3.38 17.36 -6.34
CA VAL A 333 -2.30 18.02 -7.08
C VAL A 333 -1.28 16.96 -7.45
N TYR A 334 -1.06 16.77 -8.73
CA TYR A 334 -0.05 15.86 -9.28
C TYR A 334 1.20 16.65 -9.68
N THR A 335 2.34 16.21 -9.17
CA THR A 335 3.64 16.76 -9.55
C THR A 335 4.45 15.62 -10.16
N SER A 336 4.63 15.68 -11.49
CA SER A 336 5.49 14.71 -12.17
C SER A 336 6.91 14.85 -11.63
N GLY A 337 7.28 13.98 -10.68
CA GLY A 337 8.69 13.79 -10.38
C GLY A 337 9.35 13.22 -11.63
N ASN A 338 10.53 13.74 -12.00
CA ASN A 338 11.41 13.06 -12.96
C ASN A 338 11.80 11.69 -12.37
N ILE A 339 10.88 10.75 -12.38
CA ILE A 339 11.19 9.35 -12.27
C ILE A 339 11.62 8.98 -13.69
N ASN A 340 12.92 9.13 -13.97
CA ASN A 340 13.53 8.42 -15.07
C ASN A 340 13.26 6.94 -14.79
N HIS A 341 12.16 6.42 -15.35
CA HIS A 341 12.08 5.00 -15.62
C HIS A 341 13.29 4.75 -16.49
N ALA A 342 14.34 4.14 -15.95
CA ALA A 342 15.37 3.57 -16.77
C ALA A 342 14.65 2.59 -17.71
N LYS A 343 14.30 3.08 -18.89
CA LYS A 343 13.98 2.24 -20.04
C LYS A 343 15.28 1.55 -20.34
N ASN A 344 15.56 0.47 -19.65
CA ASN A 344 16.58 -0.46 -20.03
C ASN A 344 16.10 -1.09 -21.34
N SER A 345 16.56 -0.48 -22.44
CA SER A 345 16.57 -1.04 -23.78
C SER A 345 17.31 -2.37 -23.80
#